data_a86cc5760d6431e95f04c1d259d4a647
#
_entry.id   a86cc5760d6431e95f04c1d259d4a647
#
_cell.length_a   1.000
_cell.length_b   1.000
_cell.length_c   1.000
_cell.angle_alpha   90.00
_cell.angle_beta   90.00
_cell.angle_gamma   90.00
#
_symmetry.space_group_name_H-M   'P 1'
#
loop_
_entity.id
_entity.type
_entity.pdbx_description
1 polymer ?
#
loop_
_entity_poly.entity_id
_entity_poly.type
_entity_poly.pdbx_seq_one_letter_code
_entity_poly.pdbx_strand_id
1 'polypeptide(L)'
;MSVFAVDDTLAALAEQFPGFDFRPTPLAAHLGASRAQMCIRVSADKLFEVMRLLYDDSRCRFEQLCDLTCVDYLNFPEAVDRYGVTYSLLSLSRERRLWVKCMVNDPNPTVPSVTSIWKGANWLEREVWDLFGVRFEGHPDLRRIVTWKGFEAHPLRKDYPLRGRGERESYHRVQRDSA
;
A
#
# COMPACT_ATOMS: atom_id res chain seq x y z
N MET A 1 28.23 7.96 -9.48
CA MET A 1 27.86 6.90 -8.50
C MET A 1 26.35 6.83 -8.49
N SER A 2 25.82 5.95 -8.87
CA SER A 2 25.46 4.75 -9.56
C SER A 2 24.00 4.82 -9.98
N VAL A 3 23.74 5.18 -11.22
CA VAL A 3 22.44 5.01 -11.93
C VAL A 3 22.10 3.50 -12.04
N PHE A 4 23.07 2.64 -11.77
CA PHE A 4 23.04 1.20 -12.01
C PHE A 4 22.17 0.36 -11.10
N ALA A 5 21.79 0.84 -9.91
CA ALA A 5 21.06 0.00 -8.95
C ALA A 5 19.57 -0.20 -9.26
N VAL A 6 19.01 0.63 -10.13
CA VAL A 6 17.61 0.54 -10.56
C VAL A 6 17.47 -0.41 -11.77
N ASP A 7 18.48 -0.43 -12.61
CA ASP A 7 18.49 -1.26 -13.84
C ASP A 7 18.41 -2.76 -13.51
N ASP A 8 19.10 -3.23 -12.48
CA ASP A 8 19.07 -4.65 -12.08
C ASP A 8 17.68 -5.11 -11.64
N THR A 9 16.94 -4.27 -10.91
CA THR A 9 15.57 -4.61 -10.48
C THR A 9 14.62 -4.64 -11.66
N LEU A 10 14.70 -3.65 -12.53
CA LEU A 10 13.87 -3.61 -13.74
C LEU A 10 14.22 -4.73 -14.70
N ALA A 11 15.51 -5.07 -14.82
CA ALA A 11 15.95 -6.20 -15.64
C ALA A 11 15.40 -7.53 -15.10
N ALA A 12 15.46 -7.74 -13.76
CA ALA A 12 14.89 -8.93 -13.13
C ALA A 12 13.37 -9.03 -13.35
N LEU A 13 12.67 -7.91 -13.23
CA LEU A 13 11.23 -7.84 -13.48
C LEU A 13 10.87 -8.10 -14.95
N ALA A 14 11.62 -7.51 -15.91
CA ALA A 14 11.39 -7.69 -17.33
C ALA A 14 11.66 -9.14 -17.79
N GLU A 15 12.64 -9.79 -17.20
CA GLU A 15 12.96 -11.20 -17.45
C GLU A 15 11.84 -12.14 -17.00
N GLN A 16 11.32 -11.93 -15.80
CA GLN A 16 10.29 -12.80 -15.23
C GLN A 16 8.88 -12.48 -15.75
N PHE A 17 8.62 -11.24 -16.14
CA PHE A 17 7.32 -10.77 -16.64
C PHE A 17 7.47 -10.13 -18.02
N PRO A 18 7.78 -10.90 -19.08
CA PRO A 18 8.00 -10.36 -20.42
C PRO A 18 6.72 -9.69 -20.93
N GLY A 19 6.87 -8.47 -21.46
CA GLY A 19 5.77 -7.69 -22.01
C GLY A 19 4.91 -6.95 -21.00
N PHE A 20 5.18 -7.07 -19.69
CA PHE A 20 4.49 -6.28 -18.69
C PHE A 20 5.14 -4.89 -18.55
N ASP A 21 4.31 -3.84 -18.70
CA ASP A 21 4.75 -2.44 -18.51
C ASP A 21 4.62 -2.00 -17.05
N PHE A 22 5.73 -1.99 -16.32
CA PHE A 22 5.81 -1.55 -14.93
C PHE A 22 5.72 -0.04 -14.75
N ARG A 23 5.70 0.74 -15.85
CA ARG A 23 5.64 2.22 -15.83
C ARG A 23 6.57 2.84 -14.79
N PRO A 24 7.88 2.58 -14.86
CA PRO A 24 8.81 3.10 -13.89
C PRO A 24 8.81 4.62 -13.90
N THR A 25 8.53 5.22 -12.75
CA THR A 25 8.49 6.68 -12.59
C THR A 25 9.52 7.07 -11.54
N PRO A 26 10.52 7.89 -11.89
CA PRO A 26 11.44 8.42 -10.89
C PRO A 26 10.66 9.35 -9.95
N LEU A 27 10.80 9.13 -8.65
CA LEU A 27 10.30 10.07 -7.67
C LEU A 27 11.33 11.19 -7.54
N ALA A 28 10.88 12.43 -7.68
CA ALA A 28 11.74 13.59 -7.55
C ALA A 28 12.44 13.56 -6.18
N ALA A 29 13.76 13.76 -6.18
CA ALA A 29 14.54 13.91 -4.97
C ALA A 29 14.19 15.25 -4.32
N HIS A 30 13.07 15.31 -3.60
CA HIS A 30 12.75 16.47 -2.77
C HIS A 30 13.64 16.44 -1.52
N LEU A 31 14.28 17.55 -1.23
CA LEU A 31 15.02 17.80 0.02
C LEU A 31 16.30 16.97 0.19
N GLY A 32 17.20 16.99 -0.79
CA GLY A 32 18.58 16.53 -0.58
C GLY A 32 18.78 15.04 -0.49
N ALA A 33 17.81 14.21 -0.91
CA ALA A 33 18.01 12.79 -1.03
C ALA A 33 19.06 12.51 -2.12
N SER A 34 20.21 11.98 -1.74
CA SER A 34 21.35 11.72 -2.63
C SER A 34 21.11 10.56 -3.61
N ARG A 35 19.96 9.88 -3.53
CA ARG A 35 19.60 8.74 -4.38
C ARG A 35 18.19 8.88 -4.93
N ALA A 36 18.05 8.76 -6.25
CA ALA A 36 16.75 8.71 -6.91
C ALA A 36 15.95 7.49 -6.40
N GLN A 37 14.73 7.74 -5.97
CA GLN A 37 13.77 6.67 -5.66
C GLN A 37 12.93 6.41 -6.89
N MET A 38 12.47 5.18 -7.04
CA MET A 38 11.63 4.77 -8.14
C MET A 38 10.27 4.27 -7.63
N CYS A 39 9.23 4.55 -8.39
CA CYS A 39 7.91 3.95 -8.23
C CYS A 39 7.60 3.11 -9.47
N ILE A 40 7.14 1.88 -9.28
CA ILE A 40 6.60 1.03 -10.34
C ILE A 40 5.11 0.82 -10.12
N ARG A 41 4.37 0.60 -11.22
CA ARG A 41 2.96 0.21 -11.17
C ARG A 41 2.84 -1.28 -11.46
N VAL A 42 1.99 -1.95 -10.69
CA VAL A 42 1.73 -3.38 -10.83
C VAL A 42 0.22 -3.59 -10.76
N SER A 43 -0.32 -4.44 -11.62
CA SER A 43 -1.73 -4.85 -11.56
C SER A 43 -1.98 -5.79 -10.39
N ALA A 44 -3.22 -5.84 -9.89
CA ALA A 44 -3.56 -6.65 -8.73
C ALA A 44 -3.32 -8.16 -8.95
N ASP A 45 -3.56 -8.65 -10.17
CA ASP A 45 -3.33 -10.05 -10.54
C ASP A 45 -1.86 -10.47 -10.49
N LYS A 46 -0.94 -9.53 -10.74
CA LYS A 46 0.52 -9.78 -10.73
C LYS A 46 1.22 -9.36 -9.43
N LEU A 47 0.50 -8.67 -8.55
CA LEU A 47 1.10 -8.05 -7.38
C LEU A 47 1.86 -9.05 -6.50
N PHE A 48 1.25 -10.19 -6.17
CA PHE A 48 1.87 -11.18 -5.29
C PHE A 48 3.15 -11.78 -5.89
N GLU A 49 3.09 -12.15 -7.17
CA GLU A 49 4.24 -12.72 -7.90
C GLU A 49 5.40 -11.72 -7.98
N VAL A 50 5.10 -10.46 -8.29
CA VAL A 50 6.09 -9.37 -8.33
C VAL A 50 6.71 -9.14 -6.96
N MET A 51 5.89 -9.04 -5.90
CA MET A 51 6.37 -8.84 -4.53
C MET A 51 7.26 -10.01 -4.07
N ARG A 52 6.89 -11.23 -4.44
CA ARG A 52 7.67 -12.43 -4.14
C ARG A 52 9.03 -12.40 -4.83
N LEU A 53 9.07 -12.04 -6.13
CA LEU A 53 10.32 -11.88 -6.86
C LEU A 53 11.20 -10.79 -6.23
N LEU A 54 10.61 -9.63 -5.89
CA LEU A 54 11.36 -8.53 -5.27
C LEU A 54 12.00 -8.92 -3.93
N TYR A 55 11.37 -9.86 -3.21
CA TYR A 55 11.92 -10.40 -1.96
C TYR A 55 13.00 -11.46 -2.20
N ASP A 56 12.72 -12.46 -3.06
CA ASP A 56 13.53 -13.67 -3.21
C ASP A 56 14.73 -13.50 -4.16
N ASP A 57 14.61 -12.68 -5.23
CA ASP A 57 15.69 -12.53 -6.24
C ASP A 57 16.90 -11.82 -5.64
N SER A 58 18.07 -12.44 -5.80
CA SER A 58 19.35 -11.93 -5.28
C SER A 58 19.75 -10.56 -5.83
N ARG A 59 19.25 -10.18 -7.01
CA ARG A 59 19.46 -8.85 -7.62
C ARG A 59 18.59 -7.79 -6.97
N CYS A 60 17.44 -8.17 -6.41
CA CYS A 60 16.44 -7.29 -5.81
C CYS A 60 16.62 -7.19 -4.29
N ARG A 61 16.39 -8.27 -3.57
CA ARG A 61 16.51 -8.43 -2.11
C ARG A 61 15.87 -7.29 -1.32
N PHE A 62 14.59 -7.05 -1.53
CA PHE A 62 13.83 -6.12 -0.71
C PHE A 62 13.36 -6.83 0.57
N GLU A 63 14.26 -6.92 1.54
CA GLU A 63 14.05 -7.66 2.79
C GLU A 63 12.98 -7.03 3.68
N GLN A 64 12.74 -5.73 3.53
CA GLN A 64 11.86 -5.00 4.43
C GLN A 64 10.72 -4.29 3.68
N LEU A 65 9.49 -4.52 4.14
CA LEU A 65 8.35 -3.65 3.89
C LEU A 65 8.37 -2.55 4.96
N CYS A 66 8.73 -1.33 4.56
CA CYS A 66 8.78 -0.18 5.47
C CYS A 66 7.41 0.38 5.77
N ASP A 67 6.55 0.42 4.76
CA ASP A 67 5.23 1.02 4.87
C ASP A 67 4.28 0.47 3.80
N LEU A 68 2.99 0.50 4.10
CA LEU A 68 1.90 0.17 3.20
C LEU A 68 0.75 1.12 3.49
N THR A 69 0.32 1.87 2.50
CA THR A 69 -0.78 2.83 2.64
C THR A 69 -1.65 2.87 1.39
N CYS A 70 -2.76 3.59 1.46
CA CYS A 70 -3.66 3.78 0.34
C CYS A 70 -3.95 5.26 0.12
N VAL A 71 -4.14 5.64 -1.13
CA VAL A 71 -4.61 6.97 -1.53
C VAL A 71 -5.92 6.82 -2.28
N ASP A 72 -6.94 7.55 -1.85
CA ASP A 72 -8.20 7.69 -2.59
C ASP A 72 -8.11 8.89 -3.55
N TYR A 73 -8.15 8.62 -4.85
CA TYR A 73 -8.05 9.61 -5.93
C TYR A 73 -9.41 10.10 -6.43
N LEU A 74 -10.53 9.83 -5.73
CA LEU A 74 -11.89 10.18 -6.18
C LEU A 74 -12.02 11.64 -6.65
N ASN A 75 -11.36 12.56 -5.95
CA ASN A 75 -11.42 13.99 -6.26
C ASN A 75 -10.16 14.50 -7.00
N PHE A 76 -9.29 13.60 -7.44
CA PHE A 76 -8.07 14.00 -8.13
C PHE A 76 -8.37 14.17 -9.64
N PRO A 77 -8.03 15.33 -10.23
CA PRO A 77 -8.26 15.57 -11.66
C PRO A 77 -7.58 14.48 -12.51
N GLU A 78 -8.27 14.00 -13.53
CA GLU A 78 -7.76 13.03 -14.51
C GLU A 78 -7.40 11.64 -13.93
N ALA A 79 -7.75 11.34 -12.67
CA ALA A 79 -7.54 10.00 -12.14
C ALA A 79 -8.48 9.01 -12.83
N VAL A 80 -7.90 7.97 -13.41
CA VAL A 80 -8.66 6.86 -14.02
C VAL A 80 -9.06 5.86 -12.95
N ASP A 81 -8.17 5.61 -12.00
CA ASP A 81 -8.35 4.64 -10.92
C ASP A 81 -8.58 5.35 -9.59
N ARG A 82 -9.45 4.77 -8.75
CA ARG A 82 -9.84 5.37 -7.48
C ARG A 82 -8.83 5.13 -6.36
N TYR A 83 -8.43 3.88 -6.12
CA TYR A 83 -7.58 3.55 -4.98
C TYR A 83 -6.18 3.16 -5.44
N GLY A 84 -5.17 3.81 -4.91
CA GLY A 84 -3.77 3.47 -5.12
C GLY A 84 -3.14 2.89 -3.86
N VAL A 85 -3.06 1.58 -3.77
CA VAL A 85 -2.33 0.89 -2.69
C VAL A 85 -0.84 1.00 -2.98
N THR A 86 -0.10 1.57 -2.03
CA THR A 86 1.31 1.91 -2.22
C THR A 86 2.15 1.23 -1.15
N TYR A 87 3.16 0.50 -1.58
CA TYR A 87 4.10 -0.24 -0.76
C TYR A 87 5.47 0.43 -0.83
N SER A 88 6.08 0.68 0.32
CA SER A 88 7.45 1.19 0.44
C SER A 88 8.39 0.05 0.82
N LEU A 89 9.24 -0.36 -0.10
CA LEU A 89 10.17 -1.46 0.07
C LEU A 89 11.59 -0.94 0.29
N LEU A 90 12.34 -1.61 1.16
CA LEU A 90 13.74 -1.30 1.43
C LEU A 90 14.60 -2.56 1.28
N SER A 91 15.65 -2.45 0.48
CA SER A 91 16.76 -3.39 0.46
C SER A 91 17.90 -2.83 1.28
N LEU A 92 18.17 -3.45 2.43
CA LEU A 92 19.29 -3.09 3.29
C LEU A 92 20.62 -3.52 2.66
N SER A 93 20.64 -4.74 2.10
CA SER A 93 21.84 -5.32 1.47
C SER A 93 22.27 -4.56 0.20
N ARG A 94 21.32 -3.91 -0.49
CA ARG A 94 21.56 -3.13 -1.71
C ARG A 94 21.43 -1.63 -1.50
N GLU A 95 21.12 -1.17 -0.30
CA GLU A 95 20.96 0.23 0.09
C GLU A 95 20.03 1.02 -0.82
N ARG A 96 18.87 0.46 -1.18
CA ARG A 96 17.92 1.10 -2.12
C ARG A 96 16.48 0.96 -1.67
N ARG A 97 15.65 1.90 -2.15
CA ARG A 97 14.21 1.93 -1.93
C ARG A 97 13.47 1.78 -3.25
N LEU A 98 12.33 1.10 -3.18
CA LEU A 98 11.41 0.96 -4.28
C LEU A 98 9.99 1.20 -3.77
N TRP A 99 9.22 1.97 -4.53
CA TRP A 99 7.80 2.11 -4.31
C TRP A 99 7.05 1.26 -5.31
N VAL A 100 6.11 0.46 -4.84
CA VAL A 100 5.23 -0.33 -5.69
C VAL A 100 3.82 0.18 -5.51
N LYS A 101 3.14 0.54 -6.59
CA LYS A 101 1.76 1.03 -6.56
C LYS A 101 0.86 0.07 -7.32
N CYS A 102 -0.21 -0.37 -6.67
CA CYS A 102 -1.28 -1.16 -7.25
C CYS A 102 -2.57 -0.34 -7.27
N MET A 103 -3.19 -0.21 -8.44
CA MET A 103 -4.42 0.54 -8.60
C MET A 103 -5.62 -0.40 -8.62
N VAL A 104 -6.68 -0.06 -7.85
CA VAL A 104 -7.92 -0.83 -7.78
C VAL A 104 -9.14 0.10 -7.69
N ASN A 105 -10.31 -0.42 -8.02
CA ASN A 105 -11.54 0.35 -8.17
C ASN A 105 -12.74 -0.28 -7.44
N ASP A 106 -13.75 0.54 -7.17
CA ASP A 106 -15.06 0.07 -6.75
C ASP A 106 -15.71 -0.81 -7.85
N PRO A 107 -16.66 -1.67 -7.51
CA PRO A 107 -17.26 -1.84 -6.18
C PRO A 107 -16.45 -2.74 -5.24
N ASN A 108 -15.47 -3.49 -5.72
CA ASN A 108 -14.72 -4.47 -4.93
C ASN A 108 -13.21 -4.23 -5.03
N PRO A 109 -12.67 -3.17 -4.41
CA PRO A 109 -11.23 -2.91 -4.42
C PRO A 109 -10.52 -4.02 -3.65
N THR A 110 -9.83 -4.89 -4.37
CA THR A 110 -9.18 -6.08 -3.80
C THR A 110 -7.77 -6.23 -4.35
N VAL A 111 -6.83 -6.53 -3.47
CA VAL A 111 -5.44 -6.87 -3.78
C VAL A 111 -5.02 -8.12 -3.01
N PRO A 112 -4.08 -8.93 -3.52
CA PRO A 112 -3.55 -10.06 -2.75
C PRO A 112 -2.77 -9.58 -1.52
N SER A 113 -2.90 -10.28 -0.40
CA SER A 113 -2.11 -10.05 0.82
C SER A 113 -0.65 -10.44 0.62
N VAL A 114 0.25 -9.64 1.18
CA VAL A 114 1.70 -9.91 1.20
C VAL A 114 2.21 -10.32 2.58
N THR A 115 1.32 -10.69 3.50
CA THR A 115 1.65 -11.13 4.86
C THR A 115 2.51 -12.39 4.92
N SER A 116 2.43 -13.26 3.90
CA SER A 116 3.28 -14.45 3.77
C SER A 116 4.72 -14.11 3.38
N ILE A 117 4.97 -12.93 2.79
CA ILE A 117 6.28 -12.43 2.42
C ILE A 117 6.86 -11.61 3.58
N TRP A 118 6.12 -10.59 4.03
CA TRP A 118 6.51 -9.74 5.15
C TRP A 118 5.46 -9.79 6.26
N LYS A 119 5.81 -10.34 7.39
CA LYS A 119 4.86 -10.46 8.53
C LYS A 119 4.36 -9.12 9.05
N GLY A 120 5.18 -8.07 8.92
CA GLY A 120 4.78 -6.70 9.28
C GLY A 120 3.61 -6.15 8.45
N ALA A 121 3.36 -6.68 7.25
CA ALA A 121 2.22 -6.30 6.42
C ALA A 121 0.86 -6.53 7.11
N ASN A 122 0.78 -7.48 8.05
CA ASN A 122 -0.47 -7.83 8.72
C ASN A 122 -1.19 -6.59 9.31
N TRP A 123 -0.47 -5.75 10.02
CA TRP A 123 -1.04 -4.57 10.66
C TRP A 123 -1.35 -3.46 9.66
N LEU A 124 -0.47 -3.27 8.69
CA LEU A 124 -0.61 -2.24 7.66
C LEU A 124 -1.78 -2.55 6.70
N GLU A 125 -1.95 -3.81 6.30
CA GLU A 125 -3.07 -4.25 5.47
C GLU A 125 -4.42 -4.09 6.19
N ARG A 126 -4.47 -4.39 7.50
CA ARG A 126 -5.66 -4.16 8.32
C ARG A 126 -5.98 -2.67 8.44
N GLU A 127 -4.98 -1.81 8.59
CA GLU A 127 -5.16 -0.36 8.63
C GLU A 127 -5.76 0.14 7.32
N VAL A 128 -5.20 -0.24 6.18
CA VAL A 128 -5.71 0.15 4.87
C VAL A 128 -7.13 -0.37 4.64
N TRP A 129 -7.41 -1.62 5.00
CA TRP A 129 -8.76 -2.14 4.92
C TRP A 129 -9.72 -1.38 5.83
N ASP A 130 -9.35 -1.10 7.06
CA ASP A 130 -10.18 -0.40 8.04
C ASP A 130 -10.52 1.02 7.56
N LEU A 131 -9.54 1.77 7.06
CA LEU A 131 -9.69 3.18 6.74
C LEU A 131 -10.20 3.45 5.31
N PHE A 132 -9.88 2.59 4.34
CA PHE A 132 -10.25 2.77 2.93
C PHE A 132 -11.19 1.69 2.38
N GLY A 133 -11.28 0.54 3.02
CA GLY A 133 -12.11 -0.58 2.58
C GLY A 133 -11.50 -1.41 1.44
N VAL A 134 -10.21 -1.25 1.17
CA VAL A 134 -9.49 -2.13 0.23
C VAL A 134 -9.30 -3.49 0.89
N ARG A 135 -9.78 -4.55 0.24
CA ARG A 135 -9.70 -5.92 0.75
C ARG A 135 -8.37 -6.58 0.38
N PHE A 136 -7.76 -7.26 1.34
CA PHE A 136 -6.54 -8.04 1.13
C PHE A 136 -6.88 -9.53 1.09
N GLU A 137 -6.87 -10.11 -0.10
CA GLU A 137 -7.19 -11.52 -0.31
C GLU A 137 -6.07 -12.41 0.25
N GLY A 138 -6.45 -13.44 1.01
CA GLY A 138 -5.49 -14.32 1.69
C GLY A 138 -4.89 -13.75 2.98
N HIS A 139 -5.36 -12.60 3.47
CA HIS A 139 -4.96 -12.08 4.78
C HIS A 139 -5.48 -13.00 5.90
N PRO A 140 -4.63 -13.40 6.89
CA PRO A 140 -5.00 -14.40 7.89
C PRO A 140 -6.07 -13.93 8.88
N ASP A 141 -6.16 -12.61 9.15
CA ASP A 141 -7.09 -12.05 10.15
C ASP A 141 -7.44 -10.60 9.80
N LEU A 142 -8.26 -10.39 8.77
CA LEU A 142 -8.65 -9.07 8.29
C LEU A 142 -9.79 -8.49 9.13
N ARG A 143 -9.44 -7.76 10.16
CA ARG A 143 -10.37 -7.08 11.08
C ARG A 143 -9.92 -5.66 11.39
N ARG A 144 -10.84 -4.83 11.86
CA ARG A 144 -10.55 -3.43 12.22
C ARG A 144 -9.44 -3.32 13.26
N ILE A 145 -8.64 -2.27 13.15
CA ILE A 145 -7.50 -2.01 14.03
C ILE A 145 -7.48 -0.57 14.56
N VAL A 146 -7.94 0.38 13.75
CA VAL A 146 -7.98 1.81 14.08
C VAL A 146 -9.37 2.21 14.55
N THR A 147 -10.43 1.77 13.85
CA THR A 147 -11.81 2.06 14.23
C THR A 147 -12.37 0.93 15.10
N TRP A 148 -13.44 1.20 15.84
CA TRP A 148 -14.08 0.18 16.69
C TRP A 148 -14.90 -0.83 15.85
N LYS A 149 -15.21 -1.98 16.43
CA LYS A 149 -15.86 -3.11 15.72
C LYS A 149 -17.21 -2.78 15.08
N GLY A 150 -17.97 -1.83 15.64
CA GLY A 150 -19.27 -1.42 15.12
C GLY A 150 -19.22 -0.27 14.12
N PHE A 151 -18.04 0.17 13.69
CA PHE A 151 -17.92 1.22 12.69
C PHE A 151 -18.17 0.65 11.29
N GLU A 152 -19.27 1.05 10.64
CA GLU A 152 -19.69 0.45 9.37
C GLU A 152 -19.10 1.11 8.11
N ALA A 153 -18.33 2.19 8.28
CA ALA A 153 -17.77 2.97 7.18
C ALA A 153 -16.24 2.86 7.10
N HIS A 154 -15.66 3.57 6.12
CA HIS A 154 -14.21 3.71 5.93
C HIS A 154 -13.86 5.20 5.93
N PRO A 155 -13.33 5.74 7.04
CA PRO A 155 -13.30 7.18 7.29
C PRO A 155 -12.31 7.97 6.44
N LEU A 156 -11.36 7.34 5.76
CA LEU A 156 -10.43 8.02 4.87
C LEU A 156 -10.86 8.02 3.39
N ARG A 157 -12.00 7.42 3.08
CA ARG A 157 -12.61 7.58 1.74
C ARG A 157 -13.04 9.03 1.54
N LYS A 158 -12.83 9.56 0.34
CA LYS A 158 -13.18 10.96 -0.01
C LYS A 158 -14.68 11.22 -0.06
N ASP A 159 -15.50 10.19 -0.22
CA ASP A 159 -16.97 10.24 -0.14
C ASP A 159 -17.51 10.06 1.29
N TYR A 160 -16.64 9.85 2.28
CA TYR A 160 -17.01 9.84 3.70
C TYR A 160 -16.92 11.27 4.27
N PRO A 161 -17.99 11.78 4.93
CA PRO A 161 -18.00 13.15 5.42
C PRO A 161 -17.00 13.36 6.57
N LEU A 162 -16.25 14.46 6.54
CA LEU A 162 -15.24 14.80 7.55
C LEU A 162 -15.82 14.85 8.99
N ARG A 163 -17.08 15.26 9.12
CA ARG A 163 -17.77 15.34 10.42
C ARG A 163 -18.32 14.01 10.90
N GLY A 164 -18.20 12.93 10.11
CA GLY A 164 -18.86 11.65 10.38
C GLY A 164 -20.35 11.66 10.01
N ARG A 165 -21.03 10.57 10.34
CA ARG A 165 -22.47 10.38 10.10
C ARG A 165 -23.26 10.24 11.41
N GLY A 166 -22.72 10.77 12.52
CA GLY A 166 -23.32 10.66 13.86
C GLY A 166 -22.84 9.46 14.68
N GLU A 167 -21.85 8.71 14.21
CA GLU A 167 -21.36 7.50 14.89
C GLU A 167 -20.83 7.79 16.30
N ARG A 168 -20.36 9.01 16.56
CA ARG A 168 -19.90 9.44 17.89
C ARG A 168 -21.01 9.81 18.85
N GLU A 169 -22.23 10.05 18.37
CA GLU A 169 -23.37 10.45 19.20
C GLU A 169 -23.97 9.28 19.97
N SER A 170 -23.69 8.04 19.56
CA SER A 170 -24.20 6.82 20.20
C SER A 170 -23.33 6.31 21.35
N TYR A 171 -22.22 6.95 21.69
CA TYR A 171 -21.43 6.58 22.86
C TYR A 171 -22.13 7.00 24.16
N HIS A 172 -22.32 6.04 25.07
CA HIS A 172 -22.70 6.34 26.46
C HIS A 172 -21.64 7.28 27.08
N ARG A 173 -22.04 8.48 27.42
CA ARG A 173 -21.19 9.36 28.20
C ARG A 173 -21.04 8.71 29.58
N VAL A 174 -19.83 8.32 29.93
CA VAL A 174 -19.53 7.92 31.30
C VAL A 174 -19.73 9.15 32.20
N GLN A 175 -20.84 9.22 32.87
CA GLN A 175 -21.02 10.21 33.97
C GLN A 175 -20.17 9.70 35.13
N ARG A 176 -19.16 10.49 35.52
CA ARG A 176 -18.55 10.26 36.83
C ARG A 176 -19.62 10.56 37.85
N ASP A 177 -20.02 9.55 38.60
CA ASP A 177 -20.76 9.79 39.83
C ASP A 177 -19.89 10.72 40.66
N SER A 178 -20.42 11.91 40.92
CA SER A 178 -19.80 12.86 41.86
C SER A 178 -19.76 12.17 43.22
N ALA A 179 -18.53 11.87 43.68
CA ALA A 179 -18.26 11.43 45.03
C ALA A 179 -18.65 12.52 46.03
#